data_e9a50bbb40d2fdedf9d10672180a60a2
#
_entry.id   e9a50bbb40d2fdedf9d10672180a60a2
#
_cell.length_a   1.000
_cell.length_b   1.000
_cell.length_c   1.000
_cell.angle_alpha   90.00
_cell.angle_beta   90.00
_cell.angle_gamma   90.00
#
_symmetry.space_group_name_H-M   'P 1'
#
loop_
_entity.id
_entity.type
_entity.pdbx_description
1 polymer ?
#
loop_
_entity_poly.entity_id
_entity_poly.type
_entity_poly.pdbx_seq_one_letter_code
_entity_poly.pdbx_strand_id
1 'polypeptide(L)'
;MPASFFVTGRFAQSNPGTTSQMAALGPVGNHSLSHPDFTTLTETALTSELATTRAAIVAATGKDPRPLFRFPFGAYDTRALGVVNARGYAAIGWTTDSLGWKGTSGGMSTDAVVSRVLAGRTPGQIVLMHVGANPDDGTTLDAAALPRIIAGYRANGYAFVTLDVLR
;
A
#
# COMPACT_ATOMS: atom_id res chain seq x y z
N MET A 1 -13.26 8.97 -3.17
CA MET A 1 -12.05 9.00 -4.03
C MET A 1 -11.61 7.57 -4.29
N PRO A 2 -11.31 7.19 -5.54
CA PRO A 2 -10.70 5.91 -5.84
C PRO A 2 -9.36 5.75 -5.13
N ALA A 3 -9.09 4.56 -4.59
CA ALA A 3 -7.84 4.20 -3.93
C ALA A 3 -7.55 2.71 -4.13
N SER A 4 -6.28 2.32 -4.03
CA SER A 4 -5.87 0.92 -4.01
C SER A 4 -5.17 0.64 -2.69
N PHE A 5 -5.47 -0.50 -2.09
CA PHE A 5 -4.95 -0.87 -0.79
C PHE A 5 -3.98 -2.04 -0.94
N PHE A 6 -2.92 -2.05 -0.15
CA PHE A 6 -2.01 -3.19 -0.03
C PHE A 6 -1.99 -3.61 1.43
N VAL A 7 -2.51 -4.79 1.72
CA VAL A 7 -2.66 -5.26 3.10
C VAL A 7 -1.75 -6.46 3.37
N THR A 8 -1.23 -6.55 4.59
CA THR A 8 -0.52 -7.76 5.01
C THR A 8 -1.53 -8.87 5.31
N GLY A 9 -1.09 -10.12 5.14
CA GLY A 9 -1.94 -11.26 5.45
C GLY A 9 -2.34 -11.30 6.93
N ARG A 10 -1.42 -10.92 7.83
CA ARG A 10 -1.72 -10.81 9.27
C ARG A 10 -2.81 -9.77 9.54
N PHE A 11 -2.76 -8.63 8.88
CA PHE A 11 -3.82 -7.62 9.00
C PHE A 11 -5.16 -8.16 8.50
N ALA A 12 -5.18 -8.78 7.33
CA ALA A 12 -6.41 -9.34 6.75
C ALA A 12 -7.02 -10.44 7.63
N GLN A 13 -6.19 -11.28 8.25
CA GLN A 13 -6.63 -12.32 9.21
C GLN A 13 -7.21 -11.72 10.49
N SER A 14 -6.56 -10.70 11.05
CA SER A 14 -6.99 -10.08 12.31
C SER A 14 -8.15 -9.08 12.13
N ASN A 15 -8.31 -8.52 10.92
CA ASN A 15 -9.29 -7.48 10.62
C ASN A 15 -10.07 -7.77 9.32
N PRO A 16 -10.76 -8.93 9.21
CA PRO A 16 -11.43 -9.30 7.96
C PRO A 16 -12.54 -8.32 7.58
N GLY A 17 -13.28 -7.78 8.54
CA GLY A 17 -14.31 -6.77 8.30
C GLY A 17 -13.75 -5.48 7.70
N THR A 18 -12.64 -4.96 8.24
CA THR A 18 -11.98 -3.77 7.70
C THR A 18 -11.42 -4.04 6.30
N THR A 19 -10.83 -5.22 6.08
CA THR A 19 -10.32 -5.64 4.77
C THR A 19 -11.45 -5.70 3.73
N SER A 20 -12.63 -6.20 4.12
CA SER A 20 -13.82 -6.20 3.26
C SER A 20 -14.31 -4.78 2.95
N GLN A 21 -14.28 -3.86 3.92
CA GLN A 21 -14.62 -2.45 3.69
C GLN A 21 -13.64 -1.78 2.71
N MET A 22 -12.34 -2.05 2.82
CA MET A 22 -11.35 -1.58 1.84
C MET A 22 -11.65 -2.11 0.44
N ALA A 23 -12.03 -3.39 0.30
CA ALA A 23 -12.38 -4.00 -0.98
C ALA A 23 -13.68 -3.45 -1.60
N ALA A 24 -14.53 -2.79 -0.82
CA ALA A 24 -15.68 -2.04 -1.32
C ALA A 24 -15.30 -0.64 -1.85
N LEU A 25 -14.18 -0.08 -1.39
CA LEU A 25 -13.67 1.23 -1.81
C LEU A 25 -12.72 1.15 -3.02
N GLY A 26 -12.06 -0.01 -3.23
CA GLY A 26 -11.14 -0.21 -4.34
C GLY A 26 -10.39 -1.53 -4.25
N PRO A 27 -9.50 -1.83 -5.20
CA PRO A 27 -8.76 -3.08 -5.22
C PRO A 27 -7.85 -3.23 -4.00
N VAL A 28 -7.81 -4.45 -3.47
CA VAL A 28 -6.91 -4.86 -2.38
C VAL A 28 -5.83 -5.76 -2.95
N GLY A 29 -4.59 -5.30 -2.91
CA GLY A 29 -3.39 -6.03 -3.30
C GLY A 29 -2.69 -6.70 -2.12
N ASN A 30 -1.76 -7.58 -2.44
CA ASN A 30 -0.95 -8.36 -1.50
C ASN A 30 0.28 -7.56 -1.04
N HIS A 31 0.52 -7.51 0.29
CA HIS A 31 1.69 -6.84 0.88
C HIS A 31 2.50 -7.77 1.79
N SER A 32 2.65 -9.04 1.39
CA SER A 32 3.22 -10.13 2.19
C SER A 32 2.39 -10.51 3.43
N LEU A 33 2.75 -11.60 4.09
CA LEU A 33 2.07 -12.05 5.31
C LEU A 33 2.48 -11.22 6.52
N SER A 34 3.80 -11.06 6.71
CA SER A 34 4.39 -10.54 7.95
C SER A 34 5.29 -9.32 7.77
N HIS A 35 5.32 -8.75 6.56
CA HIS A 35 6.10 -7.58 6.19
C HIS A 35 7.63 -7.76 6.32
N PRO A 36 8.23 -8.89 5.89
CA PRO A 36 9.67 -9.08 5.92
C PRO A 36 10.38 -8.40 4.74
N ASP A 37 11.68 -8.21 4.84
CA ASP A 37 12.51 -7.86 3.68
C ASP A 37 12.65 -9.08 2.76
N PHE A 38 12.10 -8.99 1.55
CA PHE A 38 12.06 -10.08 0.57
C PHE A 38 13.43 -10.45 0.03
N THR A 39 14.41 -9.57 0.10
CA THR A 39 15.79 -9.85 -0.35
C THR A 39 16.49 -10.84 0.57
N THR A 40 16.05 -10.96 1.82
CA THR A 40 16.64 -11.86 2.83
C THR A 40 16.00 -13.25 2.88
N LEU A 41 14.87 -13.46 2.20
CA LEU A 41 14.11 -14.69 2.29
C LEU A 41 14.52 -15.71 1.23
N THR A 42 14.35 -17.01 1.54
CA THR A 42 14.43 -18.08 0.53
C THR A 42 13.20 -18.03 -0.40
N GLU A 43 13.30 -18.63 -1.59
CA GLU A 43 12.15 -18.68 -2.54
C GLU A 43 10.94 -19.41 -1.97
N THR A 44 11.18 -20.43 -1.14
CA THR A 44 10.11 -21.13 -0.43
C THR A 44 9.40 -20.20 0.55
N ALA A 45 10.14 -19.40 1.32
CA ALA A 45 9.57 -18.43 2.24
C ALA A 45 8.81 -17.32 1.49
N LEU A 46 9.38 -16.79 0.39
CA LEU A 46 8.69 -15.81 -0.48
C LEU A 46 7.35 -16.35 -0.97
N THR A 47 7.36 -17.60 -1.44
CA THR A 47 6.15 -18.28 -1.93
C THR A 47 5.08 -18.40 -0.83
N SER A 48 5.51 -18.76 0.39
CA SER A 48 4.63 -18.90 1.56
C SER A 48 4.02 -17.54 1.95
N GLU A 49 4.83 -16.48 2.01
CA GLU A 49 4.39 -15.11 2.29
C GLU A 49 3.29 -14.68 1.31
N LEU A 50 3.49 -14.91 0.01
CA LEU A 50 2.53 -14.56 -1.04
C LEU A 50 1.24 -15.39 -0.96
N ALA A 51 1.37 -16.72 -0.83
CA ALA A 51 0.23 -17.63 -0.88
C ALA A 51 -0.69 -17.49 0.35
N THR A 52 -0.09 -17.38 1.54
CA THR A 52 -0.86 -17.24 2.79
C THR A 52 -1.61 -15.91 2.82
N THR A 53 -0.98 -14.83 2.36
CA THR A 53 -1.63 -13.52 2.26
C THR A 53 -2.76 -13.53 1.26
N ARG A 54 -2.55 -14.16 0.09
CA ARG A 54 -3.61 -14.32 -0.91
C ARG A 54 -4.82 -15.03 -0.31
N ALA A 55 -4.60 -16.13 0.38
CA ALA A 55 -5.68 -16.88 1.04
C ALA A 55 -6.44 -16.03 2.07
N ALA A 56 -5.72 -15.24 2.89
CA ALA A 56 -6.32 -14.35 3.87
C ALA A 56 -7.17 -13.24 3.22
N ILE A 57 -6.67 -12.60 2.14
CA ILE A 57 -7.41 -11.57 1.42
C ILE A 57 -8.66 -12.17 0.76
N VAL A 58 -8.54 -13.32 0.09
CA VAL A 58 -9.68 -14.00 -0.53
C VAL A 58 -10.74 -14.37 0.53
N ALA A 59 -10.33 -14.89 1.68
CA ALA A 59 -11.24 -15.21 2.77
C ALA A 59 -12.00 -13.99 3.30
N ALA A 60 -11.32 -12.84 3.39
CA ALA A 60 -11.92 -11.61 3.89
C ALA A 60 -12.79 -10.86 2.87
N THR A 61 -12.47 -10.95 1.57
CA THR A 61 -13.05 -10.09 0.53
C THR A 61 -13.82 -10.84 -0.57
N GLY A 62 -13.62 -12.15 -0.70
CA GLY A 62 -14.08 -12.95 -1.85
C GLY A 62 -13.35 -12.65 -3.16
N LYS A 63 -12.31 -11.79 -3.16
CA LYS A 63 -11.61 -11.33 -4.37
C LYS A 63 -10.13 -11.74 -4.36
N ASP A 64 -9.60 -12.13 -5.51
CA ASP A 64 -8.17 -12.41 -5.69
C ASP A 64 -7.39 -11.09 -5.71
N PRO A 65 -6.33 -10.92 -4.89
CA PRO A 65 -5.50 -9.71 -4.90
C PRO A 65 -4.66 -9.54 -6.17
N ARG A 66 -4.48 -10.59 -6.95
CA ARG A 66 -3.68 -10.52 -8.18
C ARG A 66 -4.33 -9.62 -9.25
N PRO A 67 -3.52 -8.91 -10.03
CA PRO A 67 -2.05 -8.98 -10.09
C PRO A 67 -1.32 -8.03 -9.13
N LEU A 68 -1.98 -7.39 -8.17
CA LEU A 68 -1.40 -6.31 -7.38
C LEU A 68 -0.57 -6.83 -6.20
N PHE A 69 0.74 -6.55 -6.22
CA PHE A 69 1.66 -6.81 -5.13
C PHE A 69 2.52 -5.58 -4.84
N ARG A 70 2.85 -5.33 -3.58
CA ARG A 70 3.82 -4.31 -3.18
C ARG A 70 4.86 -4.94 -2.25
N PHE A 71 6.14 -4.71 -2.57
CA PHE A 71 7.23 -5.18 -1.71
C PHE A 71 7.26 -4.41 -0.39
N PRO A 72 7.39 -5.10 0.77
CA PRO A 72 7.75 -4.45 2.02
C PRO A 72 9.00 -3.59 1.86
N PHE A 73 8.99 -2.39 2.46
CA PHE A 73 10.08 -1.41 2.38
C PHE A 73 10.43 -0.93 0.94
N GLY A 74 9.75 -1.44 -0.09
CA GLY A 74 10.16 -1.28 -1.49
C GLY A 74 11.43 -2.07 -1.84
N ALA A 75 11.89 -2.96 -0.96
CA ALA A 75 13.12 -3.72 -1.14
C ALA A 75 12.89 -4.99 -1.97
N TYR A 76 13.62 -5.12 -3.07
CA TYR A 76 13.58 -6.31 -3.92
C TYR A 76 14.91 -6.50 -4.67
N ASP A 77 15.16 -7.73 -5.06
CA ASP A 77 16.21 -8.14 -6.00
C ASP A 77 15.58 -8.88 -7.20
N THR A 78 16.38 -9.23 -8.18
CA THR A 78 15.93 -9.95 -9.40
C THR A 78 15.28 -11.28 -9.06
N ARG A 79 15.79 -12.01 -8.05
CA ARG A 79 15.24 -13.30 -7.60
C ARG A 79 13.84 -13.11 -6.99
N ALA A 80 13.69 -12.18 -6.03
CA ALA A 80 12.41 -11.90 -5.39
C ALA A 80 11.37 -11.43 -6.41
N LEU A 81 11.76 -10.56 -7.34
CA LEU A 81 10.88 -10.10 -8.42
C LEU A 81 10.46 -11.26 -9.32
N GLY A 82 11.37 -12.17 -9.67
CA GLY A 82 11.07 -13.37 -10.46
C GLY A 82 10.06 -14.28 -9.77
N VAL A 83 10.18 -14.51 -8.46
CA VAL A 83 9.22 -15.31 -7.68
C VAL A 83 7.84 -14.65 -7.65
N VAL A 84 7.78 -13.34 -7.44
CA VAL A 84 6.53 -12.55 -7.43
C VAL A 84 5.83 -12.67 -8.78
N ASN A 85 6.54 -12.43 -9.88
CA ASN A 85 6.01 -12.51 -11.24
C ASN A 85 5.53 -13.94 -11.59
N ALA A 86 6.30 -14.97 -11.23
CA ALA A 86 5.93 -16.37 -11.47
C ALA A 86 4.64 -16.80 -10.72
N ARG A 87 4.22 -16.05 -9.70
CA ARG A 87 2.96 -16.26 -8.95
C ARG A 87 1.80 -15.41 -9.48
N GLY A 88 1.97 -14.73 -10.61
CA GLY A 88 0.94 -13.93 -11.28
C GLY A 88 0.76 -12.55 -10.64
N TYR A 89 1.79 -12.02 -10.00
CA TYR A 89 1.78 -10.67 -9.45
C TYR A 89 2.63 -9.72 -10.29
N ALA A 90 2.20 -8.46 -10.34
CA ALA A 90 2.97 -7.32 -10.80
C ALA A 90 3.41 -6.51 -9.57
N ALA A 91 4.69 -6.21 -9.47
CA ALA A 91 5.22 -5.39 -8.38
C ALA A 91 4.87 -3.92 -8.60
N ILE A 92 4.13 -3.33 -7.68
CA ILE A 92 3.68 -1.95 -7.73
C ILE A 92 4.49 -1.11 -6.72
N GLY A 93 5.36 -0.26 -7.24
CA GLY A 93 6.08 0.74 -6.45
C GLY A 93 5.25 1.99 -6.18
N TRP A 94 5.95 3.08 -5.92
CA TRP A 94 5.38 4.43 -5.76
C TRP A 94 6.34 5.48 -6.29
N THR A 95 5.81 6.65 -6.63
CA THR A 95 6.59 7.80 -7.08
C THR A 95 6.82 8.82 -5.98
N THR A 96 5.94 8.85 -4.99
CA THR A 96 6.04 9.74 -3.83
C THR A 96 5.61 8.99 -2.57
N ASP A 97 6.47 8.98 -1.55
CA ASP A 97 6.14 8.55 -0.19
C ASP A 97 5.74 9.77 0.63
N SER A 98 4.59 9.73 1.26
CA SER A 98 4.09 10.79 2.15
C SER A 98 5.00 11.02 3.35
N LEU A 99 5.68 9.98 3.83
CA LEU A 99 6.41 9.88 5.09
C LEU A 99 5.55 10.11 6.35
N GLY A 100 4.22 10.12 6.22
CA GLY A 100 3.32 10.26 7.36
C GLY A 100 3.43 9.13 8.39
N TRP A 101 3.90 7.97 7.95
CA TRP A 101 4.18 6.81 8.80
C TRP A 101 5.25 7.07 9.88
N LYS A 102 6.12 8.07 9.69
CA LYS A 102 7.13 8.44 10.68
C LYS A 102 6.55 9.09 11.95
N GLY A 103 5.32 9.60 11.86
CA GLY A 103 4.70 10.28 12.99
C GLY A 103 5.35 11.62 13.36
N THR A 104 4.83 12.24 14.40
CA THR A 104 5.44 13.46 14.97
C THR A 104 6.74 13.13 15.70
N SER A 105 6.87 11.94 16.25
CA SER A 105 8.11 11.43 16.86
C SER A 105 9.26 11.36 15.85
N GLY A 106 8.96 11.07 14.58
CA GLY A 106 9.92 11.09 13.47
C GLY A 106 10.05 12.44 12.76
N GLY A 107 9.57 13.55 13.38
CA GLY A 107 9.72 14.90 12.85
C GLY A 107 8.73 15.27 11.74
N MET A 108 7.69 14.46 11.50
CA MET A 108 6.67 14.78 10.51
C MET A 108 5.49 15.53 11.13
N SER A 109 4.77 16.24 10.27
CA SER A 109 3.51 16.89 10.61
C SER A 109 2.50 16.74 9.48
N THR A 110 1.22 16.95 9.75
CA THR A 110 0.18 16.97 8.71
C THR A 110 0.53 17.94 7.57
N ASP A 111 1.05 19.13 7.89
CA ASP A 111 1.45 20.14 6.91
C ASP A 111 2.64 19.69 6.06
N ALA A 112 3.63 19.03 6.68
CA ALA A 112 4.78 18.48 5.97
C ALA A 112 4.33 17.36 4.99
N VAL A 113 3.42 16.47 5.41
CA VAL A 113 2.83 15.43 4.55
C VAL A 113 2.11 16.06 3.36
N VAL A 114 1.23 17.04 3.58
CA VAL A 114 0.50 17.74 2.51
C VAL A 114 1.47 18.39 1.54
N SER A 115 2.43 19.19 2.05
CA SER A 115 3.39 19.92 1.23
C SER A 115 4.24 18.97 0.38
N ARG A 116 4.74 17.88 0.98
CA ARG A 116 5.57 16.88 0.31
C ARG A 116 4.82 16.20 -0.84
N VAL A 117 3.59 15.73 -0.59
CA VAL A 117 2.78 15.04 -1.60
C VAL A 117 2.40 15.99 -2.73
N LEU A 118 1.98 17.21 -2.42
CA LEU A 118 1.58 18.18 -3.42
C LEU A 118 2.77 18.75 -4.22
N ALA A 119 3.97 18.83 -3.64
CA ALA A 119 5.18 19.26 -4.38
C ALA A 119 5.58 18.26 -5.47
N GLY A 120 5.35 16.95 -5.26
CA GLY A 120 5.67 15.89 -6.21
C GLY A 120 4.62 15.66 -7.31
N ARG A 121 3.62 16.54 -7.46
CA ARG A 121 2.53 16.34 -8.42
C ARG A 121 3.03 16.16 -9.85
N THR A 122 2.63 15.05 -10.46
CA THR A 122 2.88 14.75 -11.88
C THR A 122 1.80 13.79 -12.39
N PRO A 123 1.44 13.81 -13.68
CA PRO A 123 0.55 12.80 -14.24
C PRO A 123 1.07 11.39 -14.04
N GLY A 124 0.18 10.45 -13.69
CA GLY A 124 0.55 9.06 -13.41
C GLY A 124 1.22 8.83 -12.06
N GLN A 125 1.22 9.81 -11.17
CA GLN A 125 1.82 9.67 -9.83
C GLN A 125 1.10 8.61 -9.00
N ILE A 126 1.90 7.75 -8.36
CA ILE A 126 1.45 6.82 -7.32
C ILE A 126 1.93 7.35 -5.97
N VAL A 127 1.00 7.78 -5.14
CA VAL A 127 1.29 8.29 -3.79
C VAL A 127 1.17 7.15 -2.79
N LEU A 128 2.26 6.85 -2.07
CA LEU A 128 2.25 5.94 -0.93
C LEU A 128 1.80 6.69 0.31
N MET A 129 0.75 6.16 0.95
CA MET A 129 0.26 6.59 2.26
C MET A 129 -0.01 5.35 3.12
N HIS A 130 -0.03 5.49 4.42
CA HIS A 130 -0.21 4.38 5.35
C HIS A 130 -1.54 4.50 6.10
N VAL A 131 -2.21 3.35 6.26
CA VAL A 131 -3.44 3.23 7.06
C VAL A 131 -3.07 2.68 8.43
N GLY A 132 -3.39 3.43 9.47
CA GLY A 132 -3.08 3.07 10.86
C GLY A 132 -2.37 4.21 11.60
N ALA A 133 -2.19 4.01 12.89
CA ALA A 133 -1.48 4.94 13.75
C ALA A 133 0.02 4.59 13.78
N ASN A 134 0.85 5.61 13.92
CA ASN A 134 2.26 5.42 14.23
C ASN A 134 2.40 4.70 15.58
N PRO A 135 3.22 3.64 15.70
CA PRO A 135 3.33 2.86 16.93
C PRO A 135 3.98 3.61 18.09
N ASP A 136 4.81 4.64 17.81
CA ASP A 136 5.58 5.34 18.82
C ASP A 136 4.79 6.50 19.45
N ASP A 137 3.93 7.19 18.67
CA ASP A 137 3.24 8.40 19.12
C ASP A 137 1.72 8.39 18.86
N GLY A 138 1.18 7.34 18.25
CA GLY A 138 -0.25 7.19 17.99
C GLY A 138 -0.81 8.12 16.91
N THR A 139 0.00 8.92 16.23
CA THR A 139 -0.47 9.85 15.21
C THR A 139 -0.91 9.15 13.93
N THR A 140 -1.89 9.75 13.24
CA THR A 140 -2.44 9.28 11.95
C THR A 140 -2.29 10.39 10.90
N LEU A 141 -1.04 10.84 10.67
CA LEU A 141 -0.76 12.02 9.85
C LEU A 141 -1.26 11.89 8.41
N ASP A 142 -1.18 10.69 7.82
CA ASP A 142 -1.66 10.43 6.47
C ASP A 142 -3.19 10.60 6.38
N ALA A 143 -3.93 10.09 7.35
CA ALA A 143 -5.39 10.25 7.40
C ALA A 143 -5.78 11.72 7.59
N ALA A 144 -5.07 12.45 8.48
CA ALA A 144 -5.30 13.87 8.71
C ALA A 144 -4.97 14.74 7.48
N ALA A 145 -3.96 14.37 6.70
CA ALA A 145 -3.53 15.09 5.51
C ALA A 145 -4.43 14.83 4.28
N LEU A 146 -5.05 13.66 4.20
CA LEU A 146 -5.73 13.16 2.99
C LEU A 146 -6.78 14.12 2.40
N PRO A 147 -7.68 14.76 3.17
CA PRO A 147 -8.65 15.69 2.61
C PRO A 147 -7.99 16.88 1.88
N ARG A 148 -6.92 17.43 2.44
CA ARG A 148 -6.18 18.56 1.87
C ARG A 148 -5.40 18.14 0.62
N ILE A 149 -4.83 16.96 0.62
CA ILE A 149 -4.16 16.36 -0.55
C ILE A 149 -5.15 16.20 -1.70
N ILE A 150 -6.33 15.62 -1.43
CA ILE A 150 -7.39 15.45 -2.44
C ILE A 150 -7.81 16.80 -3.02
N ALA A 151 -8.06 17.80 -2.17
CA ALA A 151 -8.43 19.15 -2.61
C ALA A 151 -7.35 19.77 -3.46
N GLY A 152 -6.08 19.65 -3.07
CA GLY A 152 -4.94 20.20 -3.79
C GLY A 152 -4.75 19.58 -5.18
N TYR A 153 -4.90 18.24 -5.33
CA TYR A 153 -4.86 17.60 -6.64
C TYR A 153 -6.01 18.06 -7.54
N ARG A 154 -7.24 18.06 -7.01
CA ARG A 154 -8.43 18.50 -7.78
C ARG A 154 -8.34 19.94 -8.23
N ALA A 155 -7.85 20.85 -7.38
CA ALA A 155 -7.65 22.26 -7.72
C ALA A 155 -6.62 22.45 -8.85
N ASN A 156 -5.74 21.46 -9.08
CA ASN A 156 -4.76 21.46 -10.17
C ASN A 156 -5.17 20.56 -11.35
N GLY A 157 -6.47 20.19 -11.47
CA GLY A 157 -7.00 19.45 -12.61
C GLY A 157 -6.72 17.93 -12.62
N TYR A 158 -6.21 17.35 -11.52
CA TYR A 158 -5.96 15.92 -11.45
C TYR A 158 -7.22 15.15 -11.07
N ALA A 159 -7.40 13.99 -11.70
CA ALA A 159 -8.34 12.95 -11.31
C ALA A 159 -7.62 11.82 -10.56
N PHE A 160 -8.37 11.06 -9.79
CA PHE A 160 -7.88 9.88 -9.10
C PHE A 160 -8.41 8.63 -9.77
N VAL A 161 -7.58 7.63 -9.90
CA VAL A 161 -7.92 6.30 -10.42
C VAL A 161 -7.37 5.23 -9.47
N THR A 162 -7.88 4.02 -9.58
CA THR A 162 -7.34 2.84 -8.92
C THR A 162 -6.28 2.18 -9.79
N LEU A 163 -5.43 1.33 -9.21
CA LEU A 163 -4.35 0.65 -9.94
C LEU A 163 -4.84 -0.47 -10.87
N ASP A 164 -6.11 -0.85 -10.82
CA ASP A 164 -6.70 -1.82 -11.74
C ASP A 164 -6.84 -1.29 -13.18
N VAL A 165 -6.68 0.01 -13.42
CA VAL A 165 -6.50 0.56 -14.77
C VAL A 165 -5.20 0.11 -15.45
N LEU A 166 -4.27 -0.50 -14.69
CA LEU A 166 -3.01 -1.05 -15.21
C LEU A 166 -3.14 -2.53 -15.64
N ARG A 167 -4.33 -3.11 -15.56
CA ARG A 167 -4.63 -4.50 -15.95
C ARG A 167 -4.80 -4.66 -17.45
#